data_3b0a1e9527820d4e54eab18d764335bc
#
_entry.id   3b0a1e9527820d4e54eab18d764335bc
#
_cell.length_a   1.000
_cell.length_b   1.000
_cell.length_c   1.000
_cell.angle_alpha   90.00
_cell.angle_beta   90.00
_cell.angle_gamma   90.00
#
_symmetry.space_group_name_H-M   'P 1'
#
loop_
_entity.id
_entity.type
_entity.pdbx_description
1 polymer ?
#
loop_
_entity_poly.entity_id
_entity_poly.type
_entity_poly.pdbx_seq_one_letter_code
_entity_poly.pdbx_strand_id
1 'polypeptide(L)'
;MTRATTVVSLDVRGYAADGSTHRVCSRASFEYAHESDGRGGARVELTPSDRRATFTRYVCALTPETFANMREKQSLTLSSPMECAETCARALRRATTESPETTLAVLACEHGGRARLEIVEDGGHRLVSVLEMPFEAMDERELRERVSEEFGAMRARLAAYERKFGAL
;
A
#
# COMPACT_ATOMS: atom_id res chain seq x y z
N MET A 1 13.77 -5.47 -13.30
CA MET A 1 12.68 -5.91 -12.40
C MET A 1 11.45 -5.07 -12.68
N THR A 2 10.35 -5.71 -12.91
CA THR A 2 9.11 -5.00 -13.23
C THR A 2 8.38 -4.68 -11.95
N ARG A 3 8.25 -3.40 -11.64
CA ARG A 3 7.39 -2.89 -10.57
C ARG A 3 5.96 -2.90 -11.07
N ALA A 4 5.10 -3.69 -10.43
CA ALA A 4 3.68 -3.71 -10.73
C ALA A 4 2.96 -2.67 -9.85
N THR A 5 2.09 -1.88 -10.46
CA THR A 5 1.38 -0.79 -9.78
C THR A 5 -0.11 -0.86 -10.08
N THR A 6 -0.93 -0.62 -9.07
CA THR A 6 -2.38 -0.51 -9.22
C THR A 6 -2.94 0.57 -8.30
N VAL A 7 -3.97 1.28 -8.74
CA VAL A 7 -4.67 2.27 -7.92
C VAL A 7 -5.80 1.59 -7.15
N VAL A 8 -5.85 1.80 -5.86
CA VAL A 8 -6.78 1.14 -4.94
C VAL A 8 -7.47 2.16 -4.03
N SER A 9 -8.64 1.83 -3.55
CA SER A 9 -9.41 2.62 -2.60
C SER A 9 -9.44 1.92 -1.25
N LEU A 10 -9.00 2.61 -0.21
CA LEU A 10 -8.90 2.07 1.14
C LEU A 10 -9.73 2.89 2.12
N ASP A 11 -10.37 2.22 3.06
CA ASP A 11 -10.90 2.85 4.24
C ASP A 11 -9.76 3.09 5.23
N VAL A 12 -9.45 4.35 5.53
CA VAL A 12 -8.38 4.72 6.44
C VAL A 12 -8.95 4.93 7.83
N ARG A 13 -8.41 4.23 8.80
CA ARG A 13 -8.73 4.38 10.23
C ARG A 13 -7.49 4.83 10.98
N GLY A 14 -7.65 5.80 11.86
CA GLY A 14 -6.55 6.34 12.66
C GLY A 14 -7.00 6.68 14.06
N TYR A 15 -6.03 6.99 14.90
CA TYR A 15 -6.28 7.52 16.24
C TYR A 15 -6.46 9.05 16.17
N ALA A 16 -7.34 9.60 17.02
CA ALA A 16 -7.43 11.04 17.18
C ALA A 16 -6.13 11.61 17.76
N ALA A 17 -5.86 12.89 17.51
CA ALA A 17 -4.64 13.57 17.95
C ALA A 17 -4.42 13.56 19.47
N ASP A 18 -5.46 13.37 20.25
CA ASP A 18 -5.42 13.26 21.73
C ASP A 18 -5.14 11.84 22.24
N GLY A 19 -4.87 10.87 21.34
CA GLY A 19 -4.65 9.49 21.71
C GLY A 19 -5.92 8.70 22.06
N SER A 20 -7.10 9.33 21.99
CA SER A 20 -8.36 8.62 22.16
C SER A 20 -8.64 7.71 20.95
N THR A 21 -9.35 6.61 21.19
CA THR A 21 -9.69 5.60 20.17
C THR A 21 -10.79 6.06 19.21
N HIS A 22 -10.86 7.34 18.89
CA HIS A 22 -11.76 7.81 17.85
C HIS A 22 -11.28 7.31 16.48
N ARG A 23 -12.04 6.40 15.92
CA ARG A 23 -11.83 5.89 14.56
C ARG A 23 -12.24 6.98 13.58
N VAL A 24 -11.28 7.76 13.13
CA VAL A 24 -11.49 8.61 11.97
C VAL A 24 -11.54 7.69 10.77
N CYS A 25 -12.72 7.54 10.18
CA CYS A 25 -12.92 6.73 8.99
C CYS A 25 -13.03 7.67 7.79
N SER A 26 -12.06 7.61 6.89
CA SER A 26 -12.11 8.30 5.61
C SER A 26 -11.73 7.32 4.51
N ARG A 27 -12.37 7.45 3.35
CA ARG A 27 -11.99 6.67 2.18
C ARG A 27 -10.98 7.47 1.36
N ALA A 28 -9.85 6.84 1.03
CA ALA A 28 -8.78 7.48 0.28
C ALA A 28 -8.25 6.57 -0.83
N SER A 29 -7.74 7.19 -1.88
CA SER A 29 -7.10 6.51 -2.99
C SER A 29 -5.61 6.40 -2.76
N PHE A 30 -5.05 5.22 -3.00
CA PHE A 30 -3.65 4.90 -2.89
C PHE A 30 -3.14 4.23 -4.16
N GLU A 31 -1.87 4.43 -4.43
CA GLU A 31 -1.12 3.61 -5.36
C GLU A 31 -0.46 2.47 -4.59
N TYR A 32 -0.86 1.24 -4.89
CA TYR A 32 -0.24 0.02 -4.39
C TYR A 32 0.79 -0.45 -5.40
N ALA A 33 2.05 -0.52 -4.99
CA ALA A 33 3.14 -0.99 -5.82
C ALA A 33 3.87 -2.15 -5.14
N HIS A 34 4.26 -3.16 -5.90
CA HIS A 34 5.06 -4.26 -5.39
C HIS A 34 6.13 -4.69 -6.40
N GLU A 35 7.23 -5.16 -5.87
CA GLU A 35 8.38 -5.66 -6.64
C GLU A 35 9.15 -6.71 -5.83
N SER A 36 9.90 -7.56 -6.52
CA SER A 36 10.86 -8.46 -5.87
C SER A 36 12.04 -7.64 -5.31
N ASP A 37 12.52 -8.01 -4.13
CA ASP A 37 13.71 -7.40 -3.54
C ASP A 37 15.02 -8.02 -4.06
N GLY A 38 14.94 -9.03 -4.94
CA GLY A 38 16.08 -9.76 -5.48
C GLY A 38 16.74 -10.76 -4.50
N ARG A 39 16.17 -10.92 -3.30
CA ARG A 39 16.71 -11.80 -2.24
C ARG A 39 15.68 -12.83 -1.76
N GLY A 40 14.68 -13.12 -2.57
CA GLY A 40 13.58 -14.02 -2.24
C GLY A 40 12.44 -13.36 -1.46
N GLY A 41 12.51 -12.08 -1.22
CA GLY A 41 11.46 -11.27 -0.61
C GLY A 41 10.69 -10.41 -1.60
N ALA A 42 9.74 -9.65 -1.09
CA ALA A 42 9.00 -8.64 -1.82
C ALA A 42 8.97 -7.32 -1.05
N ARG A 43 8.98 -6.24 -1.79
CA ARG A 43 8.77 -4.90 -1.26
C ARG A 43 7.42 -4.39 -1.75
N VAL A 44 6.61 -3.92 -0.84
CA VAL A 44 5.29 -3.36 -1.12
C VAL A 44 5.25 -1.92 -0.61
N GLU A 45 4.74 -1.02 -1.43
CA GLU A 45 4.59 0.39 -1.09
C GLU A 45 3.14 0.85 -1.27
N LEU A 46 2.65 1.64 -0.32
CA LEU A 46 1.39 2.36 -0.41
C LEU A 46 1.67 3.86 -0.44
N THR A 47 1.33 4.50 -1.54
CA THR A 47 1.51 5.94 -1.75
C THR A 47 0.15 6.60 -1.91
N PRO A 48 -0.21 7.61 -1.08
CA PRO A 48 -1.45 8.36 -1.27
C PRO A 48 -1.50 8.99 -2.67
N SER A 49 -2.63 8.82 -3.36
CA SER A 49 -2.83 9.41 -4.69
C SER A 49 -3.01 10.93 -4.62
N ASP A 50 -3.62 11.43 -3.54
CA ASP A 50 -3.69 12.85 -3.25
C ASP A 50 -2.39 13.32 -2.58
N ARG A 51 -1.51 13.88 -3.38
CA ARG A 51 -0.20 14.39 -2.94
C ARG A 51 -0.28 15.65 -2.07
N ARG A 52 -1.46 16.26 -1.95
CA ARG A 52 -1.66 17.47 -1.12
C ARG A 52 -1.92 17.14 0.34
N ALA A 53 -2.44 15.96 0.64
CA ALA A 53 -2.97 15.64 1.95
C ALA A 53 -1.93 15.08 2.92
N THR A 54 -0.99 14.26 2.46
CA THR A 54 0.05 13.68 3.34
C THR A 54 1.27 13.28 2.54
N PHE A 55 2.43 13.61 3.06
CA PHE A 55 3.72 13.12 2.52
C PHE A 55 4.05 11.70 3.02
N THR A 56 3.20 11.09 3.82
CA THR A 56 3.47 9.77 4.40
C THR A 56 3.25 8.67 3.37
N ARG A 57 4.29 7.94 3.08
CA ARG A 57 4.25 6.69 2.31
C ARG A 57 4.49 5.53 3.26
N TYR A 58 3.85 4.42 3.00
CA TYR A 58 3.98 3.22 3.80
C TYR A 58 4.70 2.14 3.02
N VAL A 59 5.55 1.39 3.70
CA VAL A 59 6.36 0.31 3.14
C VAL A 59 6.17 -0.95 3.94
N CYS A 60 6.03 -2.07 3.25
CA CYS A 60 6.12 -3.40 3.83
C CYS A 60 7.27 -4.16 3.17
N ALA A 61 8.26 -4.52 3.95
CA ALA A 61 9.34 -5.41 3.52
C ALA A 61 8.97 -6.85 3.89
N LEU A 62 8.51 -7.62 2.92
CA LEU A 62 8.22 -9.05 3.07
C LEU A 62 9.50 -9.85 2.85
N THR A 63 10.34 -9.92 3.86
CA THR A 63 11.46 -10.87 3.85
C THR A 63 10.93 -12.31 3.96
N PRO A 64 11.71 -13.33 3.55
CA PRO A 64 11.30 -14.73 3.74
C PRO A 64 10.93 -15.06 5.19
N GLU A 65 11.63 -14.46 6.16
CA GLU A 65 11.36 -14.63 7.60
C GLU A 65 10.05 -13.95 8.02
N THR A 66 9.86 -12.69 7.65
CA THR A 66 8.62 -11.95 7.94
C THR A 66 7.41 -12.64 7.33
N PHE A 67 7.54 -13.10 6.09
CA PHE A 67 6.49 -13.84 5.41
C PHE A 67 6.18 -15.17 6.10
N ALA A 68 7.18 -15.93 6.52
CA ALA A 68 6.99 -17.20 7.24
C ALA A 68 6.20 -16.97 8.54
N ASN A 69 6.52 -15.92 9.30
CA ASN A 69 5.79 -15.55 10.51
C ASN A 69 4.34 -15.15 10.23
N MET A 70 4.10 -14.36 9.19
CA MET A 70 2.74 -14.00 8.75
C MET A 70 1.93 -15.22 8.33
N ARG A 71 2.53 -16.07 7.52
CA ARG A 71 1.89 -17.31 7.04
C ARG A 71 1.44 -18.20 8.19
N GLU A 72 2.30 -18.39 9.18
CA GLU A 72 1.98 -19.19 10.36
C GLU A 72 0.86 -18.56 11.18
N LYS A 73 0.99 -17.28 11.53
CA LYS A 73 0.00 -16.57 12.35
C LYS A 73 -1.39 -16.47 11.72
N GLN A 74 -1.45 -16.33 10.41
CA GLN A 74 -2.70 -16.13 9.68
C GLN A 74 -3.17 -17.40 8.96
N SER A 75 -2.46 -18.52 9.09
CA SER A 75 -2.76 -19.78 8.40
C SER A 75 -2.90 -19.61 6.88
N LEU A 76 -1.99 -18.84 6.27
CA LEU A 76 -2.00 -18.57 4.84
C LEU A 76 -1.48 -19.78 4.06
N THR A 77 -2.09 -20.05 2.92
CA THR A 77 -1.70 -21.13 1.99
C THR A 77 -0.73 -20.64 0.90
N LEU A 78 -0.26 -19.41 0.99
CA LEU A 78 0.66 -18.80 0.04
C LEU A 78 2.07 -19.38 0.18
N SER A 79 2.79 -19.49 -0.93
CA SER A 79 4.09 -20.18 -0.99
C SER A 79 5.29 -19.22 -0.93
N SER A 80 5.12 -17.95 -1.28
CA SER A 80 6.23 -17.00 -1.35
C SER A 80 5.82 -15.56 -1.00
N PRO A 81 6.78 -14.70 -0.61
CA PRO A 81 6.52 -13.27 -0.42
C PRO A 81 5.91 -12.58 -1.65
N MET A 82 6.40 -12.90 -2.84
CA MET A 82 5.84 -12.33 -4.08
C MET A 82 4.41 -12.77 -4.32
N GLU A 83 4.09 -14.03 -4.11
CA GLU A 83 2.71 -14.52 -4.19
C GLU A 83 1.80 -13.81 -3.19
N CYS A 84 2.29 -13.53 -2.00
CA CYS A 84 1.58 -12.75 -1.00
C CYS A 84 1.28 -11.31 -1.50
N ALA A 85 2.30 -10.63 -2.04
CA ALA A 85 2.14 -9.28 -2.59
C ALA A 85 1.17 -9.24 -3.78
N GLU A 86 1.23 -10.21 -4.67
CA GLU A 86 0.32 -10.33 -5.82
C GLU A 86 -1.11 -10.68 -5.39
N THR A 87 -1.27 -11.56 -4.42
CA THR A 87 -2.57 -11.91 -3.84
C THR A 87 -3.21 -10.71 -3.16
N CYS A 88 -2.42 -9.91 -2.44
CA CYS A 88 -2.86 -8.65 -1.87
C CYS A 88 -3.34 -7.68 -2.96
N ALA A 89 -2.60 -7.52 -4.04
CA ALA A 89 -2.99 -6.67 -5.17
C ALA A 89 -4.33 -7.10 -5.78
N ARG A 90 -4.54 -8.40 -5.96
CA ARG A 90 -5.81 -8.94 -6.47
C ARG A 90 -6.97 -8.67 -5.51
N ALA A 91 -6.76 -8.88 -4.22
CA ALA A 91 -7.77 -8.62 -3.21
C ALA A 91 -8.13 -7.14 -3.11
N LEU A 92 -7.15 -6.24 -3.22
CA LEU A 92 -7.37 -4.80 -3.27
C LEU A 92 -8.16 -4.35 -4.50
N ARG A 93 -7.94 -4.98 -5.65
CA ARG A 93 -8.77 -4.73 -6.85
C ARG A 93 -10.22 -5.16 -6.63
N ARG A 94 -10.46 -6.31 -5.99
CA ARG A 94 -11.81 -6.73 -5.62
C ARG A 94 -12.48 -5.71 -4.70
N ALA A 95 -11.79 -5.26 -3.67
CA ALA A 95 -12.31 -4.26 -2.74
C ALA A 95 -12.59 -2.89 -3.41
N THR A 96 -11.83 -2.55 -4.43
CA THR A 96 -11.92 -1.24 -5.10
C THR A 96 -12.99 -1.21 -6.20
N THR A 97 -13.02 -2.21 -7.08
CA THR A 97 -13.83 -2.17 -8.30
C THR A 97 -14.65 -3.42 -8.59
N GLU A 98 -14.13 -4.62 -8.31
CA GLU A 98 -14.75 -5.87 -8.74
C GLU A 98 -15.89 -6.33 -7.81
N SER A 99 -15.68 -6.26 -6.51
CA SER A 99 -16.65 -6.72 -5.49
C SER A 99 -16.61 -5.87 -4.24
N PRO A 100 -16.81 -4.53 -4.35
CA PRO A 100 -16.69 -3.63 -3.20
C PRO A 100 -17.75 -3.86 -2.12
N GLU A 101 -18.85 -4.53 -2.46
CA GLU A 101 -19.92 -4.89 -1.53
C GLU A 101 -19.57 -6.09 -0.63
N THR A 102 -18.64 -6.95 -1.06
CA THR A 102 -18.26 -8.17 -0.33
C THR A 102 -16.83 -8.18 0.18
N THR A 103 -15.98 -7.32 -0.36
CA THR A 103 -14.57 -7.20 0.02
C THR A 103 -14.26 -5.79 0.47
N LEU A 104 -13.72 -5.66 1.67
CA LEU A 104 -13.33 -4.40 2.28
C LEU A 104 -11.83 -4.38 2.53
N ALA A 105 -11.18 -3.29 2.16
CA ALA A 105 -9.77 -3.06 2.47
C ALA A 105 -9.65 -1.85 3.41
N VAL A 106 -8.99 -2.07 4.54
CA VAL A 106 -8.84 -1.08 5.62
C VAL A 106 -7.37 -0.85 5.91
N LEU A 107 -6.93 0.39 5.92
CA LEU A 107 -5.62 0.80 6.42
C LEU A 107 -5.79 1.36 7.82
N ALA A 108 -5.41 0.57 8.81
CA ALA A 108 -5.43 0.96 10.23
C ALA A 108 -4.08 1.60 10.59
N CYS A 109 -4.07 2.92 10.77
CA CYS A 109 -2.88 3.64 11.18
C CYS A 109 -2.71 3.57 12.70
N GLU A 110 -1.52 3.20 13.14
CA GLU A 110 -1.15 3.05 14.55
C GLU A 110 -0.15 4.14 14.97
N HIS A 111 0.09 4.28 16.26
CA HIS A 111 1.14 5.16 16.77
C HIS A 111 2.55 4.72 16.31
N GLY A 112 3.47 5.68 16.17
CA GLY A 112 4.86 5.42 15.82
C GLY A 112 5.09 5.13 14.33
N GLY A 113 4.20 5.59 13.45
CA GLY A 113 4.35 5.44 12.00
C GLY A 113 4.06 4.03 11.48
N ARG A 114 3.48 3.17 12.30
CA ARG A 114 3.03 1.85 11.86
C ARG A 114 1.63 1.89 11.30
N ALA A 115 1.37 1.03 10.34
CA ALA A 115 0.03 0.83 9.81
C ALA A 115 -0.18 -0.66 9.50
N ARG A 116 -1.44 -1.05 9.43
CA ARG A 116 -1.82 -2.42 9.14
C ARG A 116 -2.88 -2.41 8.05
N LEU A 117 -2.57 -3.07 6.95
CA LEU A 117 -3.54 -3.26 5.87
C LEU A 117 -4.30 -4.55 6.13
N GLU A 118 -5.59 -4.44 6.33
CA GLU A 118 -6.50 -5.58 6.51
C GLU A 118 -7.42 -5.72 5.30
N ILE A 119 -7.52 -6.93 4.78
CA ILE A 119 -8.50 -7.28 3.77
C ILE A 119 -9.50 -8.23 4.40
N VAL A 120 -10.77 -7.85 4.33
CA VAL A 120 -11.87 -8.54 4.97
C VAL A 120 -12.91 -8.89 3.91
N GLU A 121 -13.40 -10.12 3.94
CA GLU A 121 -14.48 -10.58 3.07
C GLU A 121 -15.73 -10.89 3.88
N ASP A 122 -16.88 -10.65 3.27
CA ASP A 122 -18.18 -11.04 3.83
C ASP A 122 -18.36 -12.55 3.66
N GLY A 123 -18.34 -13.25 4.79
CA GLY A 123 -18.57 -14.70 4.86
C GLY A 123 -20.04 -15.11 5.01
N GLY A 124 -20.98 -14.18 4.78
CA GLY A 124 -22.44 -14.41 4.90
C GLY A 124 -23.01 -14.22 6.30
N HIS A 125 -22.33 -14.69 7.33
CA HIS A 125 -22.73 -14.54 8.74
C HIS A 125 -21.77 -13.70 9.57
N ARG A 126 -20.56 -13.50 9.07
CA ARG A 126 -19.51 -12.72 9.72
C ARG A 126 -18.50 -12.20 8.71
N LEU A 127 -17.82 -11.16 9.08
CA LEU A 127 -16.64 -10.68 8.35
C LEU A 127 -15.45 -11.60 8.65
N VAL A 128 -14.76 -12.02 7.61
CA VAL A 128 -13.58 -12.89 7.70
C VAL A 128 -12.35 -12.14 7.23
N SER A 129 -11.34 -12.04 8.08
CA SER A 129 -10.04 -11.51 7.68
C SER A 129 -9.35 -12.48 6.73
N VAL A 130 -9.04 -12.01 5.53
CA VAL A 130 -8.40 -12.82 4.48
C VAL A 130 -6.89 -12.64 4.52
N LEU A 131 -6.44 -11.41 4.73
CA LEU A 131 -5.02 -11.06 4.75
C LEU A 131 -4.80 -9.81 5.59
N GLU A 132 -3.74 -9.85 6.37
CA GLU A 132 -3.27 -8.71 7.15
C GLU A 132 -1.78 -8.49 6.88
N MET A 133 -1.41 -7.29 6.45
CA MET A 133 -0.03 -6.94 6.14
C MET A 133 0.45 -5.77 7.00
N PRO A 134 1.61 -5.90 7.68
CA PRO A 134 2.20 -4.82 8.45
C PRO A 134 2.93 -3.84 7.54
N PHE A 135 2.71 -2.55 7.76
CA PHE A 135 3.39 -1.45 7.08
C PHE A 135 4.06 -0.53 8.09
N GLU A 136 5.12 0.11 7.64
CA GLU A 136 5.79 1.19 8.37
C GLU A 136 5.84 2.43 7.49
N ALA A 137 5.75 3.61 8.11
CA ALA A 137 5.98 4.86 7.38
C ALA A 137 7.41 4.84 6.83
N MET A 138 7.54 5.22 5.56
CA MET A 138 8.84 5.39 4.93
C MET A 138 9.64 6.41 5.71
N ASP A 139 10.93 6.14 5.99
CA ASP A 139 11.75 7.10 6.71
C ASP A 139 11.96 8.39 5.90
N GLU A 140 12.25 9.47 6.61
CA GLU A 140 12.31 10.80 6.01
C GLU A 140 13.39 10.92 4.92
N ARG A 141 14.51 10.24 5.09
CA ARG A 141 15.60 10.24 4.12
C ARG A 141 15.17 9.54 2.82
N GLU A 142 14.63 8.34 2.93
CA GLU A 142 14.15 7.57 1.78
C GLU A 142 13.00 8.31 1.08
N LEU A 143 12.10 8.92 1.84
CA LEU A 143 11.01 9.73 1.30
C LEU A 143 11.53 10.92 0.49
N ARG A 144 12.55 11.63 0.99
CA ARG A 144 13.17 12.74 0.25
C ARG A 144 13.84 12.27 -1.04
N GLU A 145 14.55 11.15 -0.98
CA GLU A 145 15.18 10.55 -2.17
C GLU A 145 14.14 10.20 -3.23
N ARG A 146 13.05 9.54 -2.86
CA ARG A 146 11.94 9.19 -3.76
C ARG A 146 11.26 10.41 -4.37
N VAL A 147 10.97 11.42 -3.57
CA VAL A 147 10.37 12.67 -4.05
C VAL A 147 11.30 13.39 -5.02
N SER A 148 12.60 13.43 -4.75
CA SER A 148 13.60 14.03 -5.66
C SER A 148 13.67 13.30 -6.99
N GLU A 149 13.65 11.98 -6.99
CA GLU A 149 13.63 11.15 -8.20
C GLU A 149 12.38 11.42 -9.04
N GLU A 150 11.22 11.49 -8.41
CA GLU A 150 9.95 11.78 -9.08
C GLU A 150 9.94 13.19 -9.70
N PHE A 151 10.45 14.19 -8.98
CA PHE A 151 10.62 15.55 -9.53
C PHE A 151 11.57 15.57 -10.71
N GLY A 152 12.70 14.87 -10.62
CA GLY A 152 13.65 14.72 -11.72
C GLY A 152 13.01 14.11 -12.97
N ALA A 153 12.23 13.03 -12.78
CA ALA A 153 11.50 12.37 -13.86
C ALA A 153 10.43 13.30 -14.47
N MET A 154 9.70 14.04 -13.66
CA MET A 154 8.70 15.00 -14.15
C MET A 154 9.33 16.13 -14.94
N ARG A 155 10.45 16.69 -14.45
CA ARG A 155 11.21 17.73 -15.19
C ARG A 155 11.72 17.21 -16.53
N ALA A 156 12.25 15.99 -16.57
CA ALA A 156 12.70 15.37 -17.80
C ALA A 156 11.56 15.18 -18.81
N ARG A 157 10.38 14.76 -18.33
CA ARG A 157 9.19 14.62 -19.18
C ARG A 157 8.71 15.98 -19.70
N LEU A 158 8.66 16.99 -18.85
CA LEU A 158 8.30 18.35 -19.26
C LEU A 158 9.25 18.88 -20.34
N ALA A 159 10.56 18.75 -20.13
CA ALA A 159 11.55 19.16 -21.11
C ALA A 159 11.43 18.39 -22.44
N ALA A 160 11.06 17.12 -22.40
CA ALA A 160 10.78 16.32 -23.59
C ALA A 160 9.52 16.83 -24.33
N TYR A 161 8.46 17.19 -23.62
CA TYR A 161 7.28 17.80 -24.21
C TYR A 161 7.58 19.16 -24.84
N GLU A 162 8.30 20.02 -24.16
CA GLU A 162 8.70 21.34 -24.68
C GLU A 162 9.52 21.19 -25.97
N ARG A 163 10.45 20.26 -26.03
CA ARG A 163 11.22 19.98 -27.26
C ARG A 163 10.35 19.44 -28.39
N LYS A 164 9.35 18.63 -28.09
CA LYS A 164 8.50 18.00 -29.08
C LYS A 164 7.42 18.93 -29.64
N PHE A 165 6.88 19.79 -28.83
CA PHE A 165 5.74 20.64 -29.18
C PHE A 165 6.09 22.13 -29.30
N GLY A 166 7.34 22.50 -29.07
CA GLY A 166 7.80 23.88 -29.02
C GLY A 166 7.32 24.59 -27.76
N ALA A 167 8.01 25.68 -27.38
CA ALA A 167 7.55 26.54 -26.31
C ALA A 167 6.24 27.20 -26.74
N LEU A 168 5.16 26.88 -26.04
CA LEU A 168 3.88 27.57 -26.19
C LEU A 168 3.97 28.96 -25.55
#